data_9b4771bb070908b030e93112e463c539
#
_entry.id   9b4771bb070908b030e93112e463c539
#
_cell.length_a   1.000
_cell.length_b   1.000
_cell.length_c   1.000
_cell.angle_alpha   90.00
_cell.angle_beta   90.00
_cell.angle_gamma   90.00
#
_symmetry.space_group_name_H-M   'P 1'
#
loop_
_entity.id
_entity.type
_entity.pdbx_description
1 polymer ?
#
loop_
_entity_poly.entity_id
_entity_poly.type
_entity_poly.pdbx_seq_one_letter_code
_entity_poly.pdbx_strand_id
1 'polypeptide(L)'
;MMTKPPLDKGNPIFGHSIKFNNDALSLIQDLQVKYGDVFEISILNERVTMFMSPSATKHIYLDPEDNFSSKHGWEFSLGKAFENGLMLRDFDDHKFHRGLLQDSFRRDALVNYLHIIQPILDEWIENLKSKKSFNLYETMKGLMFKISIELFFDEIDNSRLKELERLFTDSIKSATSVVRTPLPFTKLKKGLKARQDLLTYFQKKAETVDIDKKTLFSELVKTNKHETGLSNYEIAEHMIFLLLAAHDTTTSTLTSAIHHLSTNKNFYEQLKDESNGISLTDIADLKNGLKAESLFSEAMRKYPPVPFSVRYVMRDTEVENYKLDGGTYVAIGPLVLHNDERYWDRPDTYNPERFLDTDEINDSYFPFSGGAHTCLGKFFASYLFKNVIYKLVTNFDNISSSEPLSINPAPIPYPRKDVKISISRLFS
;
A
#
# COMPACT_ATOMS: atom_id res chain seq x y z
N MET A 1 -26.62 26.49 -10.23
CA MET A 1 -27.51 25.58 -9.47
C MET A 1 -26.72 24.32 -9.15
N MET A 2 -26.66 23.91 -7.90
CA MET A 2 -26.04 22.64 -7.52
C MET A 2 -26.87 21.48 -8.04
N THR A 3 -26.22 20.50 -8.59
CA THR A 3 -26.84 19.31 -9.17
C THR A 3 -26.48 18.06 -8.37
N LYS A 4 -27.33 17.03 -8.43
CA LYS A 4 -26.94 15.70 -7.93
C LYS A 4 -26.06 15.02 -8.98
N PRO A 5 -25.08 14.21 -8.56
CA PRO A 5 -24.27 13.43 -9.50
C PRO A 5 -25.12 12.54 -10.40
N PRO A 6 -24.80 12.43 -11.70
CA PRO A 6 -25.51 11.52 -12.59
C PRO A 6 -25.28 10.06 -12.19
N LEU A 7 -26.38 9.26 -12.12
CA LEU A 7 -26.33 7.87 -11.71
C LEU A 7 -26.24 6.93 -12.92
N ASP A 8 -25.19 6.12 -12.98
CA ASP A 8 -25.17 4.91 -13.81
C ASP A 8 -25.62 3.69 -12.99
N LYS A 9 -26.67 3.02 -13.43
CA LYS A 9 -27.26 1.89 -12.67
C LYS A 9 -26.48 0.59 -12.82
N GLY A 10 -25.70 0.45 -13.89
CA GLY A 10 -25.01 -0.79 -14.23
C GLY A 10 -25.93 -2.00 -14.42
N ASN A 11 -25.46 -3.18 -14.03
CA ASN A 11 -26.24 -4.41 -14.08
C ASN A 11 -27.36 -4.40 -13.02
N PRO A 12 -28.59 -4.83 -13.31
CA PRO A 12 -29.72 -4.79 -12.36
C PRO A 12 -29.50 -5.54 -11.04
N ILE A 13 -28.67 -6.60 -11.04
CA ILE A 13 -28.43 -7.44 -9.85
C ILE A 13 -27.10 -7.08 -9.18
N PHE A 14 -26.03 -6.89 -9.97
CA PHE A 14 -24.67 -6.75 -9.44
C PHE A 14 -24.14 -5.30 -9.52
N GLY A 15 -24.92 -4.37 -10.04
CA GLY A 15 -24.43 -3.03 -10.32
C GLY A 15 -23.18 -3.07 -11.19
N HIS A 16 -22.13 -2.44 -10.74
CA HIS A 16 -20.80 -2.41 -11.40
C HIS A 16 -19.79 -3.39 -10.80
N SER A 17 -20.16 -4.12 -9.73
CA SER A 17 -19.22 -4.91 -8.91
C SER A 17 -18.35 -5.87 -9.72
N ILE A 18 -18.92 -6.58 -10.70
CA ILE A 18 -18.18 -7.55 -11.52
C ILE A 18 -17.17 -6.85 -12.45
N LYS A 19 -17.62 -5.79 -13.15
CA LYS A 19 -16.74 -5.02 -14.04
C LYS A 19 -15.63 -4.34 -13.24
N PHE A 20 -15.98 -3.73 -12.10
CA PHE A 20 -15.02 -3.06 -11.21
C PHE A 20 -13.94 -4.02 -10.70
N ASN A 21 -14.31 -5.22 -10.30
CA ASN A 21 -13.34 -6.22 -9.85
C ASN A 21 -12.41 -6.73 -10.97
N ASN A 22 -12.91 -6.77 -12.21
CA ASN A 22 -12.14 -7.31 -13.33
C ASN A 22 -11.26 -6.28 -14.02
N ASP A 23 -11.78 -5.06 -14.19
CA ASP A 23 -11.09 -3.94 -14.83
C ASP A 23 -11.69 -2.60 -14.37
N ALA A 24 -11.29 -2.17 -13.18
CA ALA A 24 -11.78 -0.93 -12.60
C ALA A 24 -11.35 0.30 -13.41
N LEU A 25 -10.13 0.30 -13.98
CA LEU A 25 -9.61 1.45 -14.71
C LEU A 25 -10.45 1.73 -15.95
N SER A 26 -10.60 0.75 -16.84
CA SER A 26 -11.41 0.93 -18.05
C SER A 26 -12.86 1.27 -17.74
N LEU A 27 -13.45 0.61 -16.74
CA LEU A 27 -14.82 0.93 -16.33
C LEU A 27 -14.99 2.40 -15.95
N ILE A 28 -14.12 2.92 -15.10
CA ILE A 28 -14.23 4.28 -14.59
C ILE A 28 -13.89 5.29 -15.67
N GLN A 29 -12.92 5.02 -16.53
CA GLN A 29 -12.61 5.85 -17.71
C GLN A 29 -13.79 5.92 -18.69
N ASP A 30 -14.45 4.80 -19.00
CA ASP A 30 -15.65 4.77 -19.85
C ASP A 30 -16.77 5.65 -19.27
N LEU A 31 -16.99 5.56 -17.95
CA LEU A 31 -18.00 6.36 -17.26
C LEU A 31 -17.61 7.84 -17.16
N GLN A 32 -16.32 8.15 -17.01
CA GLN A 32 -15.79 9.50 -17.02
C GLN A 32 -15.99 10.17 -18.39
N VAL A 33 -15.79 9.45 -19.49
CA VAL A 33 -16.11 9.94 -20.84
C VAL A 33 -17.59 10.23 -20.99
N LYS A 34 -18.45 9.40 -20.37
CA LYS A 34 -19.91 9.52 -20.50
C LYS A 34 -20.50 10.64 -19.64
N TYR A 35 -20.00 10.82 -18.43
CA TYR A 35 -20.63 11.67 -17.40
C TYR A 35 -19.76 12.83 -16.92
N GLY A 36 -18.48 12.88 -17.28
CA GLY A 36 -17.50 13.80 -16.71
C GLY A 36 -16.83 13.24 -15.45
N ASP A 37 -16.18 14.12 -14.70
CA ASP A 37 -15.35 13.72 -13.55
C ASP A 37 -16.14 13.31 -12.30
N VAL A 38 -17.47 13.53 -12.28
CA VAL A 38 -18.30 13.19 -11.13
C VAL A 38 -19.54 12.42 -11.58
N PHE A 39 -19.69 11.23 -11.06
CA PHE A 39 -20.84 10.34 -11.33
C PHE A 39 -21.04 9.34 -10.19
N GLU A 40 -22.23 8.77 -10.13
CA GLU A 40 -22.61 7.77 -9.13
C GLU A 40 -22.72 6.39 -9.77
N ILE A 41 -22.14 5.39 -9.10
CA ILE A 41 -22.21 3.97 -9.49
C ILE A 41 -22.73 3.11 -8.34
N SER A 42 -23.15 1.88 -8.66
CA SER A 42 -23.53 0.90 -7.64
C SER A 42 -22.46 -0.20 -7.54
N ILE A 43 -21.86 -0.33 -6.35
CA ILE A 43 -20.90 -1.40 -6.03
C ILE A 43 -21.39 -2.12 -4.76
N LEU A 44 -21.56 -3.45 -4.85
CA LEU A 44 -22.00 -4.30 -3.74
C LEU A 44 -23.32 -3.81 -3.09
N ASN A 45 -24.23 -3.31 -3.92
CA ASN A 45 -25.53 -2.71 -3.57
C ASN A 45 -25.47 -1.35 -2.86
N GLU A 46 -24.25 -0.80 -2.66
CA GLU A 46 -24.08 0.56 -2.17
C GLU A 46 -23.91 1.55 -3.33
N ARG A 47 -24.45 2.76 -3.16
CA ARG A 47 -24.21 3.86 -4.08
C ARG A 47 -22.93 4.60 -3.68
N VAL A 48 -22.06 4.79 -4.65
CA VAL A 48 -20.78 5.44 -4.45
C VAL A 48 -20.64 6.57 -5.47
N THR A 49 -20.52 7.79 -5.00
CA THR A 49 -20.18 8.93 -5.86
C THR A 49 -18.68 8.93 -6.12
N MET A 50 -18.31 8.82 -7.39
CA MET A 50 -16.93 8.82 -7.86
C MET A 50 -16.50 10.25 -8.19
N PHE A 51 -15.35 10.68 -7.63
CA PHE A 51 -14.71 11.97 -7.94
C PHE A 51 -13.37 11.72 -8.60
N MET A 52 -13.25 12.11 -9.88
CA MET A 52 -12.06 11.89 -10.73
C MET A 52 -11.38 13.19 -11.12
N SER A 53 -11.48 14.24 -10.29
CA SER A 53 -10.75 15.50 -10.44
C SER A 53 -9.71 15.68 -9.31
N PRO A 54 -8.55 16.33 -9.58
CA PRO A 54 -7.57 16.66 -8.55
C PRO A 54 -8.13 17.55 -7.44
N SER A 55 -8.97 18.54 -7.80
CA SER A 55 -9.58 19.48 -6.86
C SER A 55 -10.49 18.79 -5.85
N ALA A 56 -11.42 17.94 -6.32
CA ALA A 56 -12.29 17.17 -5.45
C ALA A 56 -11.49 16.16 -4.59
N THR A 57 -10.49 15.50 -5.19
CA THR A 57 -9.60 14.59 -4.46
C THR A 57 -8.89 15.29 -3.31
N LYS A 58 -8.32 16.47 -3.58
CA LYS A 58 -7.66 17.29 -2.56
C LYS A 58 -8.64 17.75 -1.48
N HIS A 59 -9.85 18.21 -1.85
CA HIS A 59 -10.89 18.63 -0.91
C HIS A 59 -11.30 17.47 0.02
N ILE A 60 -11.61 16.30 -0.53
CA ILE A 60 -12.03 15.12 0.25
C ILE A 60 -10.90 14.61 1.16
N TYR A 61 -9.64 14.65 0.71
CA TYR A 61 -8.52 14.24 1.54
C TYR A 61 -8.20 15.22 2.67
N LEU A 62 -8.30 16.52 2.41
CA LEU A 62 -8.04 17.55 3.44
C LEU A 62 -9.15 17.62 4.48
N ASP A 63 -10.38 17.33 4.08
CA ASP A 63 -11.57 17.27 4.94
C ASP A 63 -11.64 18.41 5.97
N PRO A 64 -11.72 19.67 5.54
CA PRO A 64 -11.60 20.83 6.43
C PRO A 64 -12.74 20.95 7.45
N GLU A 65 -13.82 20.18 7.26
CA GLU A 65 -15.01 20.22 8.10
C GLU A 65 -15.23 18.94 8.92
N ASP A 66 -14.27 18.00 8.91
CA ASP A 66 -14.41 16.68 9.54
C ASP A 66 -15.71 15.96 9.12
N ASN A 67 -15.91 15.84 7.81
CA ASN A 67 -17.16 15.32 7.24
C ASN A 67 -16.99 14.04 6.40
N PHE A 68 -15.75 13.67 6.03
CA PHE A 68 -15.46 12.51 5.19
C PHE A 68 -14.82 11.37 6.00
N SER A 69 -15.65 10.58 6.69
CA SER A 69 -15.20 9.48 7.53
C SER A 69 -14.43 8.42 6.75
N SER A 70 -13.19 8.18 7.14
CA SER A 70 -12.39 7.04 6.68
C SER A 70 -12.92 5.72 7.27
N LYS A 71 -13.23 5.72 8.56
CA LYS A 71 -13.75 4.56 9.30
C LYS A 71 -14.97 3.97 8.60
N HIS A 72 -16.03 4.73 8.47
CA HIS A 72 -17.27 4.25 7.86
C HIS A 72 -17.10 3.97 6.36
N GLY A 73 -16.20 4.69 5.66
CA GLY A 73 -15.86 4.40 4.27
C GLY A 73 -15.23 3.03 4.06
N TRP A 74 -14.34 2.61 4.97
CA TRP A 74 -13.62 1.33 4.87
C TRP A 74 -14.23 0.19 5.67
N GLU A 75 -15.09 0.48 6.65
CA GLU A 75 -15.72 -0.52 7.54
C GLU A 75 -16.43 -1.62 6.75
N PHE A 76 -17.11 -1.24 5.69
CA PHE A 76 -17.80 -2.14 4.78
C PHE A 76 -16.85 -3.20 4.16
N SER A 77 -15.61 -2.86 3.78
CA SER A 77 -14.66 -3.79 3.15
C SER A 77 -13.67 -4.39 4.14
N LEU A 78 -13.12 -3.59 5.05
CA LEU A 78 -12.03 -3.96 5.93
C LEU A 78 -12.43 -4.15 7.39
N GLY A 79 -13.60 -3.62 7.82
CA GLY A 79 -13.98 -3.53 9.24
C GLY A 79 -13.87 -4.86 9.99
N LYS A 80 -14.34 -5.95 9.39
CA LYS A 80 -14.26 -7.27 10.03
C LYS A 80 -12.85 -7.84 10.19
N ALA A 81 -11.91 -7.38 9.38
CA ALA A 81 -10.53 -7.86 9.39
C ALA A 81 -9.59 -6.96 10.19
N PHE A 82 -9.90 -5.65 10.29
CA PHE A 82 -8.99 -4.63 10.83
C PHE A 82 -9.73 -3.55 11.64
N GLU A 83 -10.67 -3.95 12.50
CA GLU A 83 -11.66 -3.10 13.20
C GLU A 83 -11.10 -1.81 13.81
N ASN A 84 -9.93 -1.87 14.46
CA ASN A 84 -9.36 -0.76 15.21
C ASN A 84 -8.01 -0.28 14.66
N GLY A 85 -7.68 -0.67 13.42
CA GLY A 85 -6.50 -0.17 12.72
C GLY A 85 -6.59 1.33 12.45
N LEU A 86 -5.45 2.01 12.29
CA LEU A 86 -5.39 3.46 12.13
C LEU A 86 -6.30 3.99 11.00
N MET A 87 -6.43 3.27 9.88
CA MET A 87 -7.27 3.67 8.76
C MET A 87 -8.78 3.63 9.08
N LEU A 88 -9.18 2.85 10.09
CA LEU A 88 -10.56 2.69 10.55
C LEU A 88 -10.84 3.53 11.81
N ARG A 89 -10.20 4.67 11.91
CA ARG A 89 -10.41 5.70 12.93
C ARG A 89 -10.60 7.04 12.26
N ASP A 90 -11.30 7.96 12.93
CA ASP A 90 -11.59 9.29 12.39
C ASP A 90 -11.26 10.39 13.38
N PHE A 91 -11.07 11.59 12.90
CA PHE A 91 -11.01 12.86 13.60
C PHE A 91 -10.08 12.81 14.85
N ASP A 92 -10.56 13.16 16.02
CA ASP A 92 -9.75 13.19 17.26
C ASP A 92 -9.23 11.81 17.67
N ASP A 93 -10.02 10.73 17.45
CA ASP A 93 -9.57 9.36 17.72
C ASP A 93 -8.43 8.95 16.77
N HIS A 94 -8.55 9.26 15.49
CA HIS A 94 -7.48 9.06 14.52
C HIS A 94 -6.24 9.89 14.90
N LYS A 95 -6.39 11.17 15.21
CA LYS A 95 -5.31 12.08 15.57
C LYS A 95 -4.53 11.58 16.79
N PHE A 96 -5.24 11.11 17.82
CA PHE A 96 -4.64 10.52 19.00
C PHE A 96 -3.80 9.28 18.65
N HIS A 97 -4.40 8.28 18.02
CA HIS A 97 -3.69 7.04 17.68
C HIS A 97 -2.57 7.24 16.66
N ARG A 98 -2.75 8.18 15.70
CA ARG A 98 -1.69 8.55 14.77
C ARG A 98 -0.49 9.17 15.49
N GLY A 99 -0.73 10.05 16.46
CA GLY A 99 0.34 10.64 17.28
C GLY A 99 1.21 9.58 17.95
N LEU A 100 0.58 8.53 18.51
CA LEU A 100 1.30 7.42 19.14
C LEU A 100 2.16 6.62 18.18
N LEU A 101 1.64 6.35 16.99
CA LEU A 101 2.37 5.59 15.96
C LEU A 101 3.48 6.41 15.30
N GLN A 102 3.33 7.72 15.26
CA GLN A 102 4.25 8.61 14.53
C GLN A 102 5.67 8.56 15.06
N ASP A 103 5.85 8.34 16.36
CA ASP A 103 7.17 8.25 16.98
C ASP A 103 7.97 7.05 16.45
N SER A 104 7.30 5.93 16.16
CA SER A 104 7.91 4.76 15.55
C SER A 104 8.32 4.97 14.08
N PHE A 105 8.00 6.12 13.48
CA PHE A 105 8.40 6.49 12.11
C PHE A 105 9.27 7.74 12.07
N ARG A 106 9.81 8.20 13.22
CA ARG A 106 10.82 9.27 13.27
C ARG A 106 12.15 8.81 12.66
N ARG A 107 12.98 9.79 12.31
CA ARG A 107 14.25 9.54 11.62
C ARG A 107 15.11 8.48 12.30
N ASP A 108 15.27 8.55 13.61
CA ASP A 108 16.14 7.62 14.36
C ASP A 108 15.60 6.18 14.33
N ALA A 109 14.29 6.01 14.42
CA ALA A 109 13.63 4.71 14.26
C ALA A 109 13.86 4.17 12.84
N LEU A 110 13.69 5.01 11.82
CA LEU A 110 13.91 4.61 10.42
C LEU A 110 15.35 4.17 10.17
N VAL A 111 16.36 4.86 10.73
CA VAL A 111 17.77 4.44 10.65
C VAL A 111 17.96 3.05 11.26
N ASN A 112 17.39 2.80 12.45
CA ASN A 112 17.46 1.48 13.07
C ASN A 112 16.82 0.39 12.19
N TYR A 113 15.66 0.66 11.59
CA TYR A 113 14.99 -0.30 10.69
C TYR A 113 15.85 -0.59 9.45
N LEU A 114 16.53 0.42 8.90
CA LEU A 114 17.46 0.22 7.79
C LEU A 114 18.63 -0.69 8.18
N HIS A 115 19.14 -0.60 9.40
CA HIS A 115 20.16 -1.53 9.90
C HIS A 115 19.62 -2.95 10.09
N ILE A 116 18.41 -3.09 10.64
CA ILE A 116 17.77 -4.40 10.88
C ILE A 116 17.54 -5.15 9.55
N ILE A 117 17.17 -4.45 8.49
CA ILE A 117 16.88 -5.10 7.20
C ILE A 117 18.11 -5.51 6.40
N GLN A 118 19.32 -4.94 6.67
CA GLN A 118 20.50 -5.26 5.86
C GLN A 118 20.83 -6.76 5.81
N PRO A 119 20.94 -7.48 6.94
CA PRO A 119 21.26 -8.92 6.90
C PRO A 119 20.19 -9.74 6.17
N ILE A 120 18.92 -9.30 6.21
CA ILE A 120 17.82 -9.95 5.48
C ILE A 120 18.01 -9.78 3.97
N LEU A 121 18.38 -8.57 3.54
CA LEU A 121 18.62 -8.27 2.13
C LEU A 121 19.88 -9.00 1.63
N ASP A 122 20.92 -9.11 2.45
CA ASP A 122 22.13 -9.85 2.10
C ASP A 122 21.84 -11.35 1.91
N GLU A 123 21.09 -11.97 2.84
CA GLU A 123 20.66 -13.35 2.70
C GLU A 123 19.75 -13.56 1.47
N TRP A 124 18.87 -12.61 1.19
CA TRP A 124 18.03 -12.66 0.00
C TRP A 124 18.84 -12.63 -1.28
N ILE A 125 19.87 -11.76 -1.38
CA ILE A 125 20.78 -11.70 -2.51
C ILE A 125 21.57 -13.00 -2.66
N GLU A 126 22.14 -13.56 -1.58
CA GLU A 126 22.86 -14.83 -1.64
C GLU A 126 21.96 -15.98 -2.11
N ASN A 127 20.71 -16.00 -1.65
CA ASN A 127 19.72 -16.95 -2.15
C ASN A 127 19.41 -16.78 -3.65
N LEU A 128 19.40 -15.55 -4.16
CA LEU A 128 19.25 -15.29 -5.59
C LEU A 128 20.48 -15.68 -6.40
N LYS A 129 21.69 -15.44 -5.88
CA LYS A 129 22.95 -15.85 -6.51
C LYS A 129 23.03 -17.36 -6.75
N SER A 130 22.36 -18.18 -5.98
CA SER A 130 22.28 -19.63 -6.19
C SER A 130 21.37 -20.05 -7.35
N LYS A 131 20.56 -19.13 -7.91
CA LYS A 131 19.54 -19.40 -8.91
C LYS A 131 19.91 -18.82 -10.29
N LYS A 132 19.31 -19.35 -11.36
CA LYS A 132 19.36 -18.78 -12.71
C LYS A 132 18.20 -17.83 -12.98
N SER A 133 17.11 -17.98 -12.24
CA SER A 133 15.90 -17.18 -12.39
C SER A 133 15.02 -17.32 -11.13
N PHE A 134 14.07 -16.40 -10.97
CA PHE A 134 13.09 -16.44 -9.88
C PHE A 134 11.71 -15.96 -10.34
N ASN A 135 10.66 -16.38 -9.64
CA ASN A 135 9.31 -15.85 -9.82
C ASN A 135 9.21 -14.51 -9.08
N LEU A 136 8.89 -13.45 -9.80
CA LEU A 136 9.02 -12.07 -9.31
C LEU A 136 8.11 -11.78 -8.11
N TYR A 137 6.80 -11.96 -8.28
CA TYR A 137 5.83 -11.61 -7.24
C TYR A 137 6.00 -12.45 -5.97
N GLU A 138 6.09 -13.77 -6.12
CA GLU A 138 6.28 -14.67 -4.98
C GLU A 138 7.59 -14.39 -4.24
N THR A 139 8.65 -14.04 -4.96
CA THR A 139 9.95 -13.70 -4.33
C THR A 139 9.86 -12.38 -3.56
N MET A 140 9.22 -11.34 -4.13
CA MET A 140 9.02 -10.07 -3.43
C MET A 140 8.12 -10.23 -2.22
N LYS A 141 7.05 -11.01 -2.35
CA LYS A 141 6.14 -11.31 -1.26
C LYS A 141 6.85 -12.01 -0.09
N GLY A 142 7.67 -13.00 -0.37
CA GLY A 142 8.48 -13.70 0.64
C GLY A 142 9.50 -12.77 1.32
N LEU A 143 10.17 -11.89 0.54
CA LEU A 143 11.10 -10.90 1.08
C LEU A 143 10.39 -9.91 2.00
N MET A 144 9.28 -9.31 1.55
CA MET A 144 8.51 -8.36 2.35
C MET A 144 7.94 -9.01 3.61
N PHE A 145 7.53 -10.27 3.53
CA PHE A 145 7.08 -11.02 4.71
C PHE A 145 8.22 -11.20 5.73
N LYS A 146 9.42 -11.59 5.27
CA LYS A 146 10.59 -11.76 6.16
C LYS A 146 10.99 -10.44 6.83
N ILE A 147 11.04 -9.33 6.08
CA ILE A 147 11.28 -7.99 6.62
C ILE A 147 10.22 -7.59 7.64
N SER A 148 8.95 -7.83 7.33
CA SER A 148 7.85 -7.52 8.23
C SER A 148 7.97 -8.29 9.55
N ILE A 149 8.38 -9.53 9.50
CA ILE A 149 8.57 -10.36 10.68
C ILE A 149 9.63 -9.75 11.61
N GLU A 150 10.80 -9.43 11.09
CA GLU A 150 11.89 -8.86 11.90
C GLU A 150 11.51 -7.50 12.51
N LEU A 151 10.81 -6.66 11.74
CA LEU A 151 10.46 -5.32 12.22
C LEU A 151 9.24 -5.30 13.14
N PHE A 152 8.28 -6.21 12.93
CA PHE A 152 6.98 -6.15 13.61
C PHE A 152 6.82 -7.21 14.71
N PHE A 153 7.58 -8.31 14.64
CA PHE A 153 7.39 -9.42 15.59
C PHE A 153 8.48 -9.55 16.65
N ASP A 154 9.57 -8.79 16.51
CA ASP A 154 10.65 -8.73 17.51
C ASP A 154 11.14 -10.12 17.98
N GLU A 155 11.80 -10.85 17.12
CA GLU A 155 12.27 -12.22 17.33
C GLU A 155 11.18 -13.28 17.21
N ILE A 156 11.38 -14.19 16.26
CA ILE A 156 10.48 -15.32 16.04
C ILE A 156 11.28 -16.61 16.09
N ASP A 157 10.76 -17.51 16.88
CA ASP A 157 11.07 -18.92 16.73
C ASP A 157 10.75 -19.34 15.30
N ASN A 158 11.78 -19.74 14.54
CA ASN A 158 11.64 -20.18 13.14
C ASN A 158 10.57 -21.27 12.95
N SER A 159 10.26 -22.01 14.01
CA SER A 159 9.19 -23.03 13.98
C SER A 159 7.79 -22.42 13.81
N ARG A 160 7.58 -21.17 14.24
CA ARG A 160 6.28 -20.46 14.17
C ARG A 160 6.11 -19.59 12.93
N LEU A 161 7.18 -19.32 12.19
CA LEU A 161 7.13 -18.45 11.01
C LEU A 161 6.03 -18.85 10.02
N LYS A 162 5.98 -20.13 9.65
CA LYS A 162 4.99 -20.65 8.70
C LYS A 162 3.56 -20.53 9.23
N GLU A 163 3.37 -20.68 10.54
CA GLU A 163 2.06 -20.52 11.16
C GLU A 163 1.62 -19.06 11.10
N LEU A 164 2.48 -18.11 11.47
CA LEU A 164 2.18 -16.69 11.44
C LEU A 164 1.93 -16.19 10.03
N GLU A 165 2.71 -16.65 9.04
CA GLU A 165 2.47 -16.38 7.62
C GLU A 165 1.07 -16.84 7.17
N ARG A 166 0.70 -18.04 7.57
CA ARG A 166 -0.63 -18.59 7.28
C ARG A 166 -1.73 -17.78 7.96
N LEU A 167 -1.59 -17.45 9.24
CA LEU A 167 -2.56 -16.66 9.98
C LEU A 167 -2.73 -15.27 9.35
N PHE A 168 -1.62 -14.61 9.02
CA PHE A 168 -1.62 -13.32 8.36
C PHE A 168 -2.31 -13.39 6.98
N THR A 169 -1.90 -14.34 6.14
CA THR A 169 -2.50 -14.55 4.81
C THR A 169 -4.00 -14.85 4.88
N ASP A 170 -4.43 -15.68 5.82
CA ASP A 170 -5.84 -16.03 6.01
C ASP A 170 -6.64 -14.82 6.51
N SER A 171 -6.07 -13.97 7.38
CA SER A 171 -6.69 -12.74 7.86
C SER A 171 -6.92 -11.76 6.70
N ILE A 172 -5.90 -11.52 5.87
CA ILE A 172 -6.01 -10.64 4.68
C ILE A 172 -7.08 -11.16 3.70
N LYS A 173 -7.08 -12.47 3.41
CA LYS A 173 -8.07 -13.08 2.52
C LYS A 173 -9.51 -12.95 3.01
N SER A 174 -9.73 -12.72 4.29
CA SER A 174 -11.07 -12.47 4.84
C SER A 174 -11.62 -11.11 4.41
N ALA A 175 -10.77 -10.09 4.31
CA ALA A 175 -11.16 -8.75 3.88
C ALA A 175 -11.74 -8.73 2.46
N THR A 176 -11.22 -9.59 1.57
CA THR A 176 -11.66 -9.72 0.17
C THR A 176 -12.68 -10.83 -0.06
N SER A 177 -13.27 -11.40 1.01
CA SER A 177 -14.24 -12.48 0.90
C SER A 177 -15.56 -11.98 0.30
N VAL A 178 -16.03 -12.60 -0.76
CA VAL A 178 -17.34 -12.32 -1.38
C VAL A 178 -18.49 -12.72 -0.43
N VAL A 179 -18.31 -13.83 0.32
CA VAL A 179 -19.30 -14.27 1.30
C VAL A 179 -19.06 -13.51 2.61
N ARG A 180 -19.92 -12.54 2.91
CA ARG A 180 -19.80 -11.65 4.09
C ARG A 180 -20.41 -12.22 5.38
N THR A 181 -20.97 -13.43 5.33
CA THR A 181 -21.47 -14.14 6.51
C THR A 181 -20.44 -15.20 6.93
N PRO A 182 -20.03 -15.26 8.22
CA PRO A 182 -19.00 -16.19 8.70
C PRO A 182 -19.53 -17.62 8.87
N LEU A 183 -20.01 -18.22 7.78
CA LEU A 183 -20.47 -19.62 7.75
C LEU A 183 -19.28 -20.60 7.87
N PRO A 184 -19.50 -21.84 8.32
CA PRO A 184 -18.49 -22.89 8.30
C PRO A 184 -17.81 -23.00 6.93
N PHE A 185 -16.50 -23.23 6.93
CA PHE A 185 -15.67 -23.39 5.72
C PHE A 185 -15.53 -22.16 4.82
N THR A 186 -16.12 -21.00 5.16
CA THR A 186 -15.92 -19.78 4.40
C THR A 186 -14.56 -19.15 4.66
N LYS A 187 -14.00 -18.42 3.64
CA LYS A 187 -12.77 -17.65 3.78
C LYS A 187 -12.89 -16.62 4.91
N LEU A 188 -14.08 -16.00 5.05
CA LEU A 188 -14.34 -15.04 6.11
C LEU A 188 -14.19 -15.67 7.50
N LYS A 189 -14.84 -16.80 7.79
CA LYS A 189 -14.75 -17.47 9.10
C LYS A 189 -13.32 -17.89 9.44
N LYS A 190 -12.60 -18.43 8.43
CA LYS A 190 -11.20 -18.84 8.59
C LYS A 190 -10.32 -17.64 8.92
N GLY A 191 -10.50 -16.52 8.21
CA GLY A 191 -9.72 -15.32 8.41
C GLY A 191 -10.03 -14.60 9.73
N LEU A 192 -11.30 -14.58 10.18
CA LEU A 192 -11.65 -14.02 11.49
C LEU A 192 -11.02 -14.83 12.64
N LYS A 193 -10.96 -16.15 12.51
CA LYS A 193 -10.23 -17.00 13.47
C LYS A 193 -8.73 -16.67 13.45
N ALA A 194 -8.13 -16.60 12.27
CA ALA A 194 -6.72 -16.28 12.11
C ALA A 194 -6.38 -14.89 12.71
N ARG A 195 -7.26 -13.89 12.53
CA ARG A 195 -7.14 -12.58 13.18
C ARG A 195 -7.15 -12.70 14.71
N GLN A 196 -8.06 -13.48 15.26
CA GLN A 196 -8.14 -13.68 16.71
C GLN A 196 -6.87 -14.35 17.27
N ASP A 197 -6.32 -15.31 16.53
CA ASP A 197 -5.07 -15.97 16.91
C ASP A 197 -3.88 -14.98 16.86
N LEU A 198 -3.82 -14.10 15.85
CA LEU A 198 -2.83 -13.01 15.76
C LEU A 198 -2.99 -12.00 16.89
N LEU A 199 -4.22 -11.57 17.24
CA LEU A 199 -4.47 -10.69 18.37
C LEU A 199 -3.94 -11.28 19.67
N THR A 200 -4.26 -12.55 19.92
CA THR A 200 -3.78 -13.26 21.11
C THR A 200 -2.25 -13.32 21.15
N TYR A 201 -1.63 -13.57 19.99
CA TYR A 201 -0.17 -13.59 19.87
C TYR A 201 0.44 -12.22 20.24
N PHE A 202 -0.01 -11.14 19.60
CA PHE A 202 0.57 -9.80 19.84
C PHE A 202 0.29 -9.29 21.26
N GLN A 203 -0.88 -9.57 21.83
CA GLN A 203 -1.17 -9.20 23.22
C GLN A 203 -0.17 -9.85 24.20
N LYS A 204 0.09 -11.16 24.06
CA LYS A 204 1.09 -11.85 24.88
C LYS A 204 2.50 -11.34 24.63
N LYS A 205 2.84 -11.09 23.38
CA LYS A 205 4.16 -10.59 22.99
C LYS A 205 4.41 -9.19 23.58
N ALA A 206 3.39 -8.33 23.66
CA ALA A 206 3.50 -7.00 24.24
C ALA A 206 3.88 -7.01 25.75
N GLU A 207 3.58 -8.11 26.45
CA GLU A 207 3.98 -8.27 27.86
C GLU A 207 5.46 -8.59 28.03
N THR A 208 6.07 -9.24 27.04
CA THR A 208 7.42 -9.83 27.12
C THR A 208 8.43 -9.22 26.14
N VAL A 209 8.01 -8.23 25.35
CA VAL A 209 8.89 -7.61 24.35
C VAL A 209 10.08 -6.91 25.00
N ASP A 210 11.24 -7.10 24.44
CA ASP A 210 12.45 -6.36 24.80
C ASP A 210 12.39 -4.96 24.17
N ILE A 211 12.12 -3.95 24.99
CA ILE A 211 11.99 -2.56 24.54
C ILE A 211 13.30 -1.93 24.07
N ASP A 212 14.45 -2.56 24.32
CA ASP A 212 15.76 -2.07 23.90
C ASP A 212 16.14 -2.51 22.48
N LYS A 213 15.41 -3.45 21.88
CA LYS A 213 15.65 -3.92 20.51
C LYS A 213 15.37 -2.91 19.41
N LYS A 214 14.60 -1.86 19.70
CA LYS A 214 14.27 -0.77 18.77
C LYS A 214 13.61 -1.24 17.45
N THR A 215 12.86 -2.33 17.51
CA THR A 215 11.95 -2.75 16.43
C THR A 215 10.71 -1.86 16.43
N LEU A 216 9.91 -1.89 15.37
CA LEU A 216 8.67 -1.12 15.33
C LEU A 216 7.72 -1.51 16.47
N PHE A 217 7.65 -2.81 16.78
CA PHE A 217 6.83 -3.30 17.88
C PHE A 217 7.35 -2.85 19.24
N SER A 218 8.65 -2.95 19.50
CA SER A 218 9.24 -2.51 20.76
C SER A 218 9.10 -1.01 20.96
N GLU A 219 9.27 -0.19 19.93
CA GLU A 219 9.05 1.25 20.00
C GLU A 219 7.59 1.60 20.34
N LEU A 220 6.62 0.91 19.71
CA LEU A 220 5.21 1.11 20.03
C LEU A 220 4.88 0.74 21.48
N VAL A 221 5.37 -0.38 21.98
CA VAL A 221 5.18 -0.80 23.38
C VAL A 221 5.86 0.16 24.36
N LYS A 222 7.07 0.65 24.02
CA LYS A 222 7.81 1.62 24.83
C LYS A 222 7.06 2.94 24.96
N THR A 223 6.60 3.51 23.86
CA THR A 223 5.79 4.75 23.85
C THR A 223 4.56 4.59 24.72
N ASN A 224 3.90 3.44 24.65
CA ASN A 224 2.73 3.16 25.46
C ASN A 224 3.03 3.12 26.97
N LYS A 225 4.12 2.46 27.38
CA LYS A 225 4.48 2.35 28.82
C LYS A 225 4.73 3.70 29.50
N HIS A 226 5.12 4.71 28.73
CA HIS A 226 5.52 6.00 29.28
C HIS A 226 4.44 7.08 29.23
N GLU A 227 3.46 7.03 28.31
CA GLU A 227 2.67 8.23 28.03
C GLU A 227 1.15 8.04 27.81
N THR A 228 0.63 6.85 27.45
CA THR A 228 -0.65 6.84 26.76
C THR A 228 -1.73 5.90 27.26
N GLY A 229 -1.39 4.90 28.03
CA GLY A 229 -2.36 3.96 28.59
C GLY A 229 -3.10 3.07 27.56
N LEU A 230 -2.56 2.86 26.35
CA LEU A 230 -3.11 1.88 25.42
C LEU A 230 -3.10 0.49 26.04
N SER A 231 -4.17 -0.24 25.87
CA SER A 231 -4.23 -1.65 26.22
C SER A 231 -3.35 -2.50 25.28
N ASN A 232 -2.87 -3.66 25.75
CA ASN A 232 -2.19 -4.61 24.89
C ASN A 232 -3.06 -5.05 23.69
N TYR A 233 -4.38 -4.97 23.81
CA TYR A 233 -5.32 -5.21 22.73
C TYR A 233 -5.19 -4.15 21.63
N GLU A 234 -5.17 -2.87 21.97
CA GLU A 234 -5.04 -1.78 20.99
C GLU A 234 -3.68 -1.80 20.31
N ILE A 235 -2.61 -2.13 21.04
CA ILE A 235 -1.28 -2.36 20.46
C ILE A 235 -1.35 -3.50 19.43
N ALA A 236 -1.97 -4.62 19.76
CA ALA A 236 -2.11 -5.76 18.87
C ALA A 236 -2.92 -5.41 17.60
N GLU A 237 -3.98 -4.62 17.72
CA GLU A 237 -4.76 -4.13 16.58
C GLU A 237 -3.91 -3.26 15.62
N HIS A 238 -3.12 -2.35 16.19
CA HIS A 238 -2.20 -1.54 15.38
C HIS A 238 -1.15 -2.39 14.69
N MET A 239 -0.58 -3.40 15.36
CA MET A 239 0.42 -4.28 14.76
C MET A 239 -0.15 -5.09 13.58
N ILE A 240 -1.36 -5.64 13.73
CA ILE A 240 -2.04 -6.36 12.64
C ILE A 240 -2.29 -5.44 11.45
N PHE A 241 -2.76 -4.22 11.71
CA PHE A 241 -3.02 -3.24 10.67
C PHE A 241 -1.72 -2.78 9.96
N LEU A 242 -0.67 -2.45 10.72
CA LEU A 242 0.61 -2.01 10.15
C LEU A 242 1.27 -3.11 9.31
N LEU A 243 1.14 -4.37 9.75
CA LEU A 243 1.63 -5.52 9.01
C LEU A 243 0.94 -5.63 7.64
N LEU A 244 -0.39 -5.46 7.58
CA LEU A 244 -1.13 -5.41 6.31
C LEU A 244 -0.64 -4.24 5.44
N ALA A 245 -0.56 -3.05 6.04
CA ALA A 245 -0.24 -1.83 5.31
C ALA A 245 1.15 -1.88 4.66
N ALA A 246 2.14 -2.48 5.34
CA ALA A 246 3.53 -2.51 4.87
C ALA A 246 3.81 -3.63 3.85
N HIS A 247 3.15 -4.79 3.98
CA HIS A 247 3.51 -5.98 3.21
C HIS A 247 3.05 -5.92 1.75
N ASP A 248 1.74 -5.87 1.50
CA ASP A 248 1.19 -6.02 0.15
C ASP A 248 1.44 -4.79 -0.73
N THR A 249 1.42 -3.60 -0.16
CA THR A 249 1.65 -2.35 -0.89
C THR A 249 3.08 -2.27 -1.44
N THR A 250 4.07 -2.57 -0.60
CA THR A 250 5.48 -2.57 -1.00
C THR A 250 5.80 -3.72 -1.96
N THR A 251 5.20 -4.90 -1.75
CA THR A 251 5.31 -6.04 -2.69
C THR A 251 4.84 -5.65 -4.09
N SER A 252 3.68 -5.00 -4.20
CA SER A 252 3.13 -4.54 -5.47
C SER A 252 4.05 -3.55 -6.18
N THR A 253 4.52 -2.54 -5.44
CA THR A 253 5.40 -1.49 -5.98
C THR A 253 6.73 -2.06 -6.48
N LEU A 254 7.40 -2.92 -5.69
CA LEU A 254 8.63 -3.60 -6.09
C LEU A 254 8.42 -4.51 -7.29
N THR A 255 7.30 -5.21 -7.37
CA THR A 255 7.00 -6.10 -8.51
C THR A 255 6.95 -5.33 -9.82
N SER A 256 6.23 -4.22 -9.88
CA SER A 256 6.14 -3.41 -11.10
C SER A 256 7.48 -2.77 -11.47
N ALA A 257 8.23 -2.27 -10.48
CA ALA A 257 9.52 -1.64 -10.69
C ALA A 257 10.60 -2.63 -11.19
N ILE A 258 10.73 -3.79 -10.57
CA ILE A 258 11.71 -4.81 -10.98
C ILE A 258 11.37 -5.38 -12.34
N HIS A 259 10.07 -5.54 -12.66
CA HIS A 259 9.68 -5.91 -14.02
C HIS A 259 10.14 -4.86 -15.05
N HIS A 260 9.91 -3.56 -14.76
CA HIS A 260 10.39 -2.49 -15.65
C HIS A 260 11.92 -2.56 -15.85
N LEU A 261 12.69 -2.74 -14.77
CA LEU A 261 14.14 -2.90 -14.84
C LEU A 261 14.55 -4.12 -15.68
N SER A 262 13.79 -5.21 -15.62
CA SER A 262 14.09 -6.42 -16.40
C SER A 262 13.85 -6.26 -17.91
N THR A 263 13.15 -5.22 -18.32
CA THR A 263 12.86 -4.89 -19.72
C THR A 263 13.55 -3.61 -20.19
N ASN A 264 14.19 -2.85 -19.29
CA ASN A 264 14.88 -1.60 -19.59
C ASN A 264 16.31 -1.60 -19.06
N LYS A 265 17.21 -2.21 -19.85
CA LYS A 265 18.63 -2.33 -19.50
C LYS A 265 19.30 -0.97 -19.28
N ASN A 266 18.96 0.04 -20.08
CA ASN A 266 19.56 1.37 -19.94
C ASN A 266 19.28 1.99 -18.56
N PHE A 267 18.04 1.93 -18.10
CA PHE A 267 17.68 2.45 -16.78
C PHE A 267 18.27 1.61 -15.65
N TYR A 268 18.42 0.30 -15.86
CA TYR A 268 19.10 -0.60 -14.93
C TYR A 268 20.58 -0.18 -14.73
N GLU A 269 21.33 0.09 -15.80
CA GLU A 269 22.72 0.56 -15.72
C GLU A 269 22.82 1.94 -15.05
N GLN A 270 21.92 2.85 -15.36
CA GLN A 270 21.88 4.16 -14.69
C GLN A 270 21.65 4.07 -13.18
N LEU A 271 20.83 3.12 -12.70
CA LEU A 271 20.64 2.86 -11.28
C LEU A 271 21.88 2.22 -10.64
N LYS A 272 22.55 1.35 -11.37
CA LYS A 272 23.82 0.74 -10.93
C LYS A 272 24.90 1.81 -10.74
N ASP A 273 25.02 2.77 -11.66
CA ASP A 273 25.93 3.90 -11.53
C ASP A 273 25.56 4.81 -10.36
N GLU A 274 24.26 5.14 -10.18
CA GLU A 274 23.81 5.93 -9.03
C GLU A 274 24.14 5.26 -7.70
N SER A 275 24.04 3.94 -7.63
CA SER A 275 24.26 3.18 -6.40
C SER A 275 25.68 3.27 -5.84
N ASN A 276 26.68 3.61 -6.67
CA ASN A 276 28.10 3.65 -6.29
C ASN A 276 28.45 4.68 -5.21
N GLY A 277 27.57 5.63 -4.91
CA GLY A 277 27.80 6.66 -3.89
C GLY A 277 26.80 6.62 -2.74
N ILE A 278 25.93 5.60 -2.69
CA ILE A 278 24.79 5.55 -1.76
C ILE A 278 25.06 4.55 -0.63
N SER A 279 25.11 5.05 0.60
CA SER A 279 25.04 4.21 1.80
C SER A 279 23.59 3.77 2.07
N LEU A 280 23.36 2.48 2.17
CA LEU A 280 22.01 1.89 2.31
C LEU A 280 21.38 2.13 3.70
N THR A 281 22.19 2.56 4.68
CA THR A 281 21.74 2.86 6.04
C THR A 281 21.77 4.34 6.38
N ASP A 282 22.29 5.19 5.48
CA ASP A 282 22.26 6.65 5.66
C ASP A 282 21.07 7.26 4.90
N ILE A 283 20.18 7.89 5.67
CA ILE A 283 18.98 8.55 5.10
C ILE A 283 19.35 9.72 4.17
N ALA A 284 20.47 10.42 4.45
CA ALA A 284 20.89 11.55 3.59
C ALA A 284 21.31 11.03 2.22
N ASP A 285 22.10 9.95 2.19
CA ASP A 285 22.49 9.31 0.93
C ASP A 285 21.29 8.74 0.18
N LEU A 286 20.40 8.02 0.89
CA LEU A 286 19.17 7.50 0.26
C LEU A 286 18.28 8.59 -0.34
N LYS A 287 18.26 9.81 0.23
CA LYS A 287 17.56 10.96 -0.37
C LYS A 287 18.20 11.42 -1.67
N ASN A 288 19.51 11.27 -1.83
CA ASN A 288 20.23 11.65 -3.04
C ASN A 288 20.03 10.65 -4.20
N GLY A 289 19.48 9.47 -3.95
CA GLY A 289 19.14 8.47 -4.96
C GLY A 289 17.91 8.89 -5.77
N LEU A 290 18.10 9.81 -6.72
CA LEU A 290 17.01 10.42 -7.50
C LEU A 290 16.42 9.48 -8.54
N LYS A 291 17.23 8.63 -9.18
CA LYS A 291 16.73 7.65 -10.16
C LYS A 291 15.93 6.54 -9.48
N ALA A 292 16.39 6.07 -8.31
CA ALA A 292 15.61 5.11 -7.54
C ALA A 292 14.31 5.72 -7.01
N GLU A 293 14.30 7.02 -6.63
CA GLU A 293 13.07 7.73 -6.27
C GLU A 293 12.14 7.90 -7.47
N SER A 294 12.66 8.21 -8.66
CA SER A 294 11.86 8.34 -9.87
C SER A 294 11.22 7.00 -10.28
N LEU A 295 11.95 5.90 -10.15
CA LEU A 295 11.43 4.55 -10.36
C LEU A 295 10.31 4.21 -9.37
N PHE A 296 10.51 4.56 -8.08
CA PHE A 296 9.50 4.39 -7.05
C PHE A 296 8.24 5.18 -7.36
N SER A 297 8.40 6.46 -7.71
CA SER A 297 7.29 7.35 -8.03
C SER A 297 6.51 6.88 -9.25
N GLU A 298 7.17 6.41 -10.30
CA GLU A 298 6.50 5.87 -11.50
C GLU A 298 5.78 4.54 -11.20
N ALA A 299 6.33 3.69 -10.34
CA ALA A 299 5.64 2.48 -9.88
C ALA A 299 4.33 2.82 -9.16
N MET A 300 4.39 3.83 -8.27
CA MET A 300 3.23 4.32 -7.52
C MET A 300 2.21 5.06 -8.41
N ARG A 301 2.69 5.73 -9.48
CA ARG A 301 1.81 6.35 -10.46
C ARG A 301 1.07 5.32 -11.28
N LYS A 302 1.80 4.41 -11.91
CA LYS A 302 1.21 3.46 -12.88
C LYS A 302 0.29 2.45 -12.20
N TYR A 303 0.69 1.97 -11.03
CA TYR A 303 -0.03 0.95 -10.26
C TYR A 303 -0.11 1.34 -8.78
N PRO A 304 -0.89 2.40 -8.43
CA PRO A 304 -0.99 2.84 -7.05
C PRO A 304 -1.49 1.71 -6.14
N PRO A 305 -0.78 1.38 -5.04
CA PRO A 305 -1.17 0.27 -4.15
C PRO A 305 -2.55 0.43 -3.52
N VAL A 306 -3.03 1.66 -3.38
CA VAL A 306 -4.41 1.97 -3.00
C VAL A 306 -5.07 2.66 -4.20
N PRO A 307 -5.66 1.87 -5.14
CA PRO A 307 -6.17 2.39 -6.41
C PRO A 307 -7.38 3.30 -6.26
N PHE A 308 -8.18 3.08 -5.21
CA PHE A 308 -9.34 3.88 -4.85
C PHE A 308 -9.37 4.09 -3.34
N SER A 309 -9.76 5.28 -2.92
CA SER A 309 -9.95 5.64 -1.52
C SER A 309 -11.43 5.97 -1.29
N VAL A 310 -12.04 5.31 -0.32
CA VAL A 310 -13.47 5.47 -0.01
C VAL A 310 -13.62 6.31 1.25
N ARG A 311 -14.64 7.17 1.27
CA ARG A 311 -15.07 7.94 2.43
C ARG A 311 -16.59 7.85 2.57
N TYR A 312 -17.07 8.10 3.78
CA TYR A 312 -18.49 8.18 4.07
C TYR A 312 -18.83 9.61 4.48
N VAL A 313 -19.84 10.17 3.86
CA VAL A 313 -20.30 11.55 4.11
C VAL A 313 -21.13 11.55 5.39
N MET A 314 -20.67 12.23 6.42
CA MET A 314 -21.33 12.25 7.74
C MET A 314 -22.54 13.19 7.78
N ARG A 315 -22.48 14.31 7.06
CA ARG A 315 -23.52 15.35 7.00
C ARG A 315 -23.65 15.85 5.56
N ASP A 316 -24.80 16.38 5.20
CA ASP A 316 -24.99 17.05 3.92
C ASP A 316 -23.86 18.05 3.67
N THR A 317 -23.29 17.98 2.47
CA THR A 317 -22.14 18.81 2.08
C THR A 317 -22.11 19.03 0.58
N GLU A 318 -21.11 19.77 0.15
CA GLU A 318 -20.89 20.14 -1.26
C GLU A 318 -19.44 19.90 -1.64
N VAL A 319 -19.23 19.22 -2.76
CA VAL A 319 -17.90 19.06 -3.36
C VAL A 319 -18.00 19.56 -4.79
N GLU A 320 -17.17 20.55 -5.14
CA GLU A 320 -17.26 21.26 -6.40
C GLU A 320 -18.70 21.85 -6.61
N ASN A 321 -19.41 21.43 -7.65
CA ASN A 321 -20.78 21.87 -7.95
C ASN A 321 -21.83 20.82 -7.61
N TYR A 322 -21.47 19.78 -6.83
CA TYR A 322 -22.35 18.68 -6.50
C TYR A 322 -22.75 18.65 -5.05
N LYS A 323 -24.04 18.46 -4.81
CA LYS A 323 -24.60 18.24 -3.49
C LYS A 323 -24.55 16.76 -3.12
N LEU A 324 -23.99 16.47 -1.94
CA LEU A 324 -23.89 15.14 -1.35
C LEU A 324 -24.79 15.07 -0.12
N ASP A 325 -25.63 14.06 -0.08
CA ASP A 325 -26.47 13.80 1.09
C ASP A 325 -25.64 13.06 2.16
N GLY A 326 -25.79 13.42 3.43
CA GLY A 326 -25.22 12.65 4.53
C GLY A 326 -25.70 11.20 4.50
N GLY A 327 -24.85 10.27 4.88
CA GLY A 327 -25.17 8.85 4.79
C GLY A 327 -24.82 8.18 3.45
N THR A 328 -24.04 8.85 2.59
CA THR A 328 -23.63 8.31 1.28
C THR A 328 -22.11 8.04 1.22
N TYR A 329 -21.71 7.19 0.28
CA TYR A 329 -20.30 6.93 0.03
C TYR A 329 -19.75 7.81 -1.09
N VAL A 330 -18.52 8.26 -0.92
CA VAL A 330 -17.73 8.88 -1.98
C VAL A 330 -16.43 8.12 -2.19
N ALA A 331 -15.96 8.06 -3.42
CA ALA A 331 -14.67 7.46 -3.74
C ALA A 331 -13.86 8.39 -4.65
N ILE A 332 -12.58 8.44 -4.39
CA ILE A 332 -11.57 9.11 -5.19
C ILE A 332 -10.63 8.06 -5.77
N GLY A 333 -10.19 8.26 -7.01
CA GLY A 333 -9.49 7.23 -7.78
C GLY A 333 -8.06 7.62 -8.17
N PRO A 334 -7.06 7.50 -7.27
CA PRO A 334 -5.66 7.66 -7.68
C PRO A 334 -5.29 6.89 -8.94
N LEU A 335 -5.77 5.64 -9.09
CA LEU A 335 -5.53 4.85 -10.29
C LEU A 335 -5.99 5.54 -11.58
N VAL A 336 -7.13 6.20 -11.55
CA VAL A 336 -7.68 6.92 -12.72
C VAL A 336 -6.91 8.21 -12.96
N LEU A 337 -6.76 9.04 -11.93
CA LEU A 337 -6.03 10.31 -12.00
C LEU A 337 -4.58 10.13 -12.47
N HIS A 338 -3.91 9.10 -11.99
CA HIS A 338 -2.53 8.82 -12.37
C HIS A 338 -2.38 8.24 -13.80
N ASN A 339 -3.47 7.80 -14.41
CA ASN A 339 -3.49 7.28 -15.77
C ASN A 339 -4.32 8.16 -16.74
N ASP A 340 -4.63 9.39 -16.36
CA ASP A 340 -5.42 10.34 -17.15
C ASP A 340 -4.49 11.19 -18.04
N GLU A 341 -4.71 11.16 -19.36
CA GLU A 341 -3.92 11.90 -20.36
C GLU A 341 -4.02 13.42 -20.24
N ARG A 342 -5.05 13.93 -19.54
CA ARG A 342 -5.19 15.35 -19.25
C ARG A 342 -4.10 15.88 -18.29
N TYR A 343 -3.51 14.98 -17.49
CA TYR A 343 -2.53 15.32 -16.46
C TYR A 343 -1.15 14.70 -16.71
N TRP A 344 -1.09 13.59 -17.46
CA TRP A 344 0.13 12.83 -17.69
C TRP A 344 0.39 12.61 -19.18
N ASP A 345 1.56 13.02 -19.66
CA ASP A 345 1.99 12.67 -21.03
C ASP A 345 2.19 11.16 -21.14
N ARG A 346 1.57 10.55 -22.17
CA ARG A 346 1.63 9.11 -22.41
C ARG A 346 1.46 8.27 -21.15
N PRO A 347 0.29 8.36 -20.45
CA PRO A 347 0.09 7.75 -19.14
C PRO A 347 0.22 6.22 -19.16
N ASP A 348 0.02 5.59 -20.31
CA ASP A 348 0.16 4.15 -20.49
C ASP A 348 1.61 3.67 -20.49
N THR A 349 2.56 4.54 -20.77
CA THR A 349 3.99 4.23 -20.77
C THR A 349 4.52 4.28 -19.34
N TYR A 350 5.23 3.22 -18.94
CA TYR A 350 6.00 3.20 -17.70
C TYR A 350 7.33 3.93 -17.96
N ASN A 351 7.45 5.16 -17.48
CA ASN A 351 8.60 6.03 -17.71
C ASN A 351 9.04 6.75 -16.42
N PRO A 352 10.03 6.23 -15.68
CA PRO A 352 10.53 6.89 -14.48
C PRO A 352 11.11 8.27 -14.73
N GLU A 353 11.67 8.54 -15.93
CA GLU A 353 12.33 9.82 -16.25
C GLU A 353 11.41 11.03 -16.12
N ARG A 354 10.06 10.82 -16.21
CA ARG A 354 9.09 11.89 -15.96
C ARG A 354 9.18 12.56 -14.57
N PHE A 355 9.80 11.88 -13.61
CA PHE A 355 10.00 12.39 -12.25
C PHE A 355 11.42 12.94 -12.00
N LEU A 356 12.29 12.95 -13.02
CA LEU A 356 13.64 13.52 -12.91
C LEU A 356 13.71 14.99 -13.32
N ASP A 357 12.88 15.40 -14.26
CA ASP A 357 12.98 16.69 -14.95
C ASP A 357 11.97 17.74 -14.46
N THR A 358 11.32 17.51 -13.33
CA THR A 358 10.29 18.43 -12.82
C THR A 358 10.51 18.77 -11.36
N ASP A 359 10.56 20.07 -11.07
CA ASP A 359 10.53 20.62 -9.71
C ASP A 359 9.09 20.69 -9.16
N GLU A 360 8.08 20.51 -10.01
CA GLU A 360 6.67 20.58 -9.64
C GLU A 360 6.05 19.20 -9.53
N ILE A 361 5.45 18.92 -8.38
CA ILE A 361 4.63 17.73 -8.17
C ILE A 361 3.31 17.94 -8.94
N ASN A 362 2.98 17.00 -9.83
CA ASN A 362 1.73 17.02 -10.56
C ASN A 362 0.53 16.99 -9.59
N ASP A 363 -0.38 17.96 -9.71
CA ASP A 363 -1.55 18.11 -8.83
C ASP A 363 -2.49 16.91 -8.85
N SER A 364 -2.38 16.02 -9.83
CA SER A 364 -3.14 14.77 -9.90
C SER A 364 -2.45 13.59 -9.20
N TYR A 365 -1.24 13.77 -8.61
CA TYR A 365 -0.42 12.70 -8.05
C TYR A 365 -0.66 12.52 -6.54
N PHE A 366 -1.40 11.50 -6.16
CA PHE A 366 -1.78 11.18 -4.77
C PHE A 366 -1.32 9.78 -4.34
N PRO A 367 -0.04 9.42 -4.43
CA PRO A 367 0.43 8.04 -4.19
C PRO A 367 0.30 7.60 -2.73
N PHE A 368 0.24 8.53 -1.79
CA PHE A 368 0.20 8.30 -0.36
C PHE A 368 -1.03 8.87 0.32
N SER A 369 -2.14 9.05 -0.42
CA SER A 369 -3.34 9.72 0.10
C SER A 369 -3.04 11.20 0.44
N GLY A 370 -3.83 11.82 1.29
CA GLY A 370 -3.68 13.22 1.68
C GLY A 370 -4.34 13.51 3.04
N GLY A 371 -4.15 14.75 3.51
CA GLY A 371 -4.74 15.23 4.76
C GLY A 371 -4.29 14.44 5.98
N ALA A 372 -5.19 14.29 6.95
CA ALA A 372 -4.94 13.58 8.20
C ALA A 372 -4.54 12.11 7.98
N HIS A 373 -5.09 11.46 6.95
CA HIS A 373 -4.84 10.06 6.60
C HIS A 373 -3.66 9.85 5.63
N THR A 374 -2.78 10.85 5.43
CA THR A 374 -1.54 10.64 4.65
C THR A 374 -0.74 9.47 5.21
N CYS A 375 -0.20 8.63 4.33
CA CYS A 375 0.54 7.43 4.70
C CYS A 375 1.65 7.73 5.73
N LEU A 376 1.59 7.06 6.88
CA LEU A 376 2.57 7.21 7.96
C LEU A 376 3.94 6.67 7.56
N GLY A 377 3.94 5.55 6.81
CA GLY A 377 5.15 4.85 6.41
C GLY A 377 5.80 5.33 5.10
N LYS A 378 5.38 6.47 4.52
CA LYS A 378 5.83 6.89 3.18
C LYS A 378 7.34 6.96 3.01
N PHE A 379 8.05 7.49 3.99
CA PHE A 379 9.52 7.60 3.95
C PHE A 379 10.18 6.23 4.11
N PHE A 380 9.69 5.41 5.03
CA PHE A 380 10.20 4.05 5.18
C PHE A 380 9.98 3.21 3.91
N ALA A 381 8.81 3.32 3.28
CA ALA A 381 8.51 2.63 2.03
C ALA A 381 9.49 3.03 0.90
N SER A 382 9.79 4.33 0.74
CA SER A 382 10.78 4.80 -0.23
C SER A 382 12.18 4.27 0.08
N TYR A 383 12.64 4.36 1.34
CA TYR A 383 13.97 3.90 1.72
C TYR A 383 14.13 2.38 1.61
N LEU A 384 13.13 1.61 2.01
CA LEU A 384 13.11 0.16 1.83
C LEU A 384 13.14 -0.22 0.35
N PHE A 385 12.32 0.45 -0.47
CA PHE A 385 12.32 0.25 -1.92
C PHE A 385 13.72 0.48 -2.51
N LYS A 386 14.34 1.62 -2.20
CA LYS A 386 15.70 1.95 -2.67
C LYS A 386 16.72 0.90 -2.25
N ASN A 387 16.66 0.44 -1.00
CA ASN A 387 17.53 -0.62 -0.50
C ASN A 387 17.41 -1.90 -1.32
N VAL A 388 16.19 -2.37 -1.60
CA VAL A 388 15.96 -3.57 -2.41
C VAL A 388 16.50 -3.39 -3.83
N ILE A 389 16.21 -2.24 -4.46
CA ILE A 389 16.65 -1.95 -5.82
C ILE A 389 18.18 -1.86 -5.91
N TYR A 390 18.83 -1.11 -5.01
CA TYR A 390 20.29 -0.99 -5.01
C TYR A 390 20.99 -2.31 -4.73
N LYS A 391 20.50 -3.11 -3.77
CA LYS A 391 21.02 -4.47 -3.55
C LYS A 391 20.91 -5.33 -4.80
N LEU A 392 19.80 -5.21 -5.56
CA LEU A 392 19.62 -5.96 -6.80
C LEU A 392 20.63 -5.52 -7.88
N VAL A 393 20.72 -4.22 -8.19
CA VAL A 393 21.55 -3.72 -9.29
C VAL A 393 23.05 -3.81 -9.01
N THR A 394 23.48 -3.78 -7.75
CA THR A 394 24.90 -3.92 -7.38
C THR A 394 25.39 -5.36 -7.35
N ASN A 395 24.51 -6.34 -7.25
CA ASN A 395 24.89 -7.75 -7.13
C ASN A 395 24.69 -8.58 -8.41
N PHE A 396 24.06 -8.01 -9.42
CA PHE A 396 23.84 -8.68 -10.71
C PHE A 396 24.23 -7.78 -11.87
N ASP A 397 24.77 -8.36 -12.95
CA ASP A 397 25.10 -7.59 -14.14
C ASP A 397 23.87 -7.14 -14.88
N ASN A 398 22.85 -7.99 -14.89
CA ASN A 398 21.58 -7.69 -15.52
C ASN A 398 20.50 -8.63 -15.00
N ILE A 399 19.27 -8.16 -15.06
CA ILE A 399 18.06 -8.98 -14.93
C ILE A 399 17.23 -8.84 -16.21
N SER A 400 16.55 -9.89 -16.62
CA SER A 400 15.74 -9.83 -17.85
C SER A 400 14.47 -10.66 -17.74
N SER A 401 13.42 -10.21 -18.42
CA SER A 401 12.19 -10.96 -18.65
C SER A 401 11.71 -10.76 -20.08
N SER A 402 11.22 -11.81 -20.71
CA SER A 402 10.47 -11.75 -21.97
C SER A 402 8.95 -11.79 -21.76
N GLU A 403 8.50 -11.98 -20.52
CA GLU A 403 7.09 -12.09 -20.20
C GLU A 403 6.49 -10.71 -19.88
N PRO A 404 5.34 -10.35 -20.47
CA PRO A 404 4.65 -9.10 -20.14
C PRO A 404 4.05 -9.18 -18.72
N LEU A 405 4.13 -8.08 -17.99
CA LEU A 405 3.46 -7.95 -16.70
C LEU A 405 2.02 -7.48 -16.91
N SER A 406 1.07 -8.36 -16.63
CA SER A 406 -0.35 -8.02 -16.60
C SER A 406 -0.82 -7.91 -15.15
N ILE A 407 -1.25 -6.73 -14.75
CA ILE A 407 -1.66 -6.40 -13.38
C ILE A 407 -3.19 -6.44 -13.25
N ASN A 408 -3.68 -7.05 -12.18
CA ASN A 408 -5.01 -6.78 -11.67
C ASN A 408 -4.90 -5.58 -10.69
N PRO A 409 -5.50 -4.43 -10.96
CA PRO A 409 -5.22 -3.21 -10.20
C PRO A 409 -5.93 -3.14 -8.83
N ALA A 410 -6.94 -3.96 -8.59
CA ALA A 410 -7.76 -3.86 -7.37
C ALA A 410 -7.91 -5.21 -6.66
N PRO A 411 -8.05 -5.24 -5.32
CA PRO A 411 -8.06 -4.11 -4.36
C PRO A 411 -6.67 -3.54 -4.07
N ILE A 412 -5.60 -4.32 -4.20
CA ILE A 412 -4.19 -3.95 -4.21
C ILE A 412 -3.61 -4.57 -5.48
N PRO A 413 -2.81 -3.84 -6.27
CA PRO A 413 -2.27 -4.35 -7.53
C PRO A 413 -1.46 -5.64 -7.33
N TYR A 414 -1.75 -6.65 -8.13
CA TYR A 414 -1.01 -7.90 -8.18
C TYR A 414 -0.98 -8.47 -9.60
N PRO A 415 0.05 -9.23 -9.99
CA PRO A 415 0.11 -9.82 -11.32
C PRO A 415 -0.97 -10.91 -11.49
N ARG A 416 -1.66 -10.90 -12.64
CA ARG A 416 -2.64 -11.94 -13.03
C ARG A 416 -1.96 -13.30 -13.18
N LYS A 417 -0.70 -13.29 -13.59
CA LYS A 417 0.21 -14.43 -13.65
C LYS A 417 1.58 -13.95 -13.20
N ASP A 418 2.26 -14.70 -12.35
CA ASP A 418 3.60 -14.37 -11.93
C ASP A 418 4.58 -14.44 -13.12
N VAL A 419 5.56 -13.53 -13.11
CA VAL A 419 6.54 -13.35 -14.16
C VAL A 419 7.88 -13.89 -13.72
N LYS A 420 8.55 -14.60 -14.62
CA LYS A 420 9.89 -15.12 -14.38
C LYS A 420 10.96 -14.12 -14.75
N ILE A 421 11.85 -13.82 -13.82
CA ILE A 421 13.02 -12.98 -14.03
C ILE A 421 14.26 -13.86 -14.14
N SER A 422 14.99 -13.73 -15.24
CA SER A 422 16.31 -14.32 -15.44
C SER A 422 17.39 -13.41 -14.87
N ILE A 423 18.46 -14.00 -14.33
CA ILE A 423 19.55 -13.29 -13.67
C ILE A 423 20.85 -13.58 -14.41
N SER A 424 21.60 -12.52 -14.75
CA SER A 424 22.99 -12.60 -15.20
C SER A 424 23.92 -12.23 -14.04
N ARG A 425 24.93 -13.07 -13.78
CA ARG A 425 25.86 -12.87 -12.68
C ARG A 425 27.01 -11.97 -13.10
N LEU A 426 27.55 -11.21 -12.15
CA LEU A 426 28.89 -10.65 -12.27
C LEU A 426 29.87 -11.83 -12.41
N PHE A 427 30.56 -11.92 -13.54
CA PHE A 427 31.68 -12.83 -13.66
C PHE A 427 32.77 -12.31 -12.71
N SER A 428 33.03 -13.07 -11.65
CA SER A 428 34.15 -12.86 -10.73
C SER A 428 35.49 -13.09 -11.45
#